data_52c0540a8b033e44c6d5724812f54c77
#
_entry.id   52c0540a8b033e44c6d5724812f54c77
#
_cell.length_a   1.000
_cell.length_b   1.000
_cell.length_c   1.000
_cell.angle_alpha   90.00
_cell.angle_beta   90.00
_cell.angle_gamma   90.00
#
_symmetry.space_group_name_H-M   'P 1'
#
loop_
_entity.id
_entity.type
_entity.pdbx_description
1 polymer ?
#
loop_
_entity_poly.entity_id
_entity_poly.type
_entity_poly.pdbx_seq_one_letter_code
_entity_poly.pdbx_strand_id
1 'polypeptide(L)'
;MNILFVGDVFGSAGRHIVREHLPHVVETNSVDLLVINGENAAGGFGITPSLAEEIFDMGAHVITTGNHIWDKREIFEYMTVPAESHERGRRVLRPANYAVGTPGFGVYQGELPTGQSYAVLNLQGRVFMSSCDDPFRKADELLSQITAKVILLDIHAETTSEKVALGWYLDGRITAVLGTHTHIPTADARVLPGGTAYISDVGMSGPYDSVIGVETELVLNRFLTGMPGKFEAAKGNPKMCAVLIGCDGATGRAHSIEHLMLGE
;
A
#
# COMPACT_ATOMS: atom_id res chain seq x y z
N MET A 1 -1.86 15.79 12.56
CA MET A 1 -0.91 14.99 11.79
C MET A 1 -1.54 14.65 10.44
N ASN A 2 -0.82 14.87 9.36
CA ASN A 2 -1.28 14.57 8.00
C ASN A 2 -0.51 13.39 7.43
N ILE A 3 -1.23 12.41 6.92
CA ILE A 3 -0.69 11.15 6.41
C ILE A 3 -1.07 11.04 4.93
N LEU A 4 -0.11 10.75 4.09
CA LEU A 4 -0.35 10.43 2.68
C LEU A 4 -0.05 8.95 2.44
N PHE A 5 -1.04 8.25 1.88
CA PHE A 5 -0.85 6.88 1.39
C PHE A 5 -1.06 6.84 -0.11
N VAL A 6 -0.03 6.42 -0.85
CA VAL A 6 -0.07 6.27 -2.31
C VAL A 6 -0.40 4.82 -2.66
N GLY A 7 -1.44 4.63 -3.48
CA GLY A 7 -1.88 3.31 -3.93
C GLY A 7 -0.92 2.66 -4.92
N ASP A 8 -1.22 1.42 -5.28
CA ASP A 8 -0.38 0.50 -6.04
C ASP A 8 0.42 1.15 -7.17
N VAL A 9 1.74 1.38 -6.95
CA VAL A 9 2.63 1.98 -7.96
C VAL A 9 2.91 0.96 -9.05
N PHE A 10 2.41 1.22 -10.27
CA PHE A 10 2.47 0.27 -11.37
C PHE A 10 3.49 0.67 -12.44
N GLY A 11 4.56 -0.11 -12.54
CA GLY A 11 5.55 0.03 -13.59
C GLY A 11 6.27 1.38 -13.63
N SER A 12 6.85 1.72 -14.77
CA SER A 12 7.58 2.99 -14.96
C SER A 12 6.65 4.19 -15.02
N ALA A 13 5.45 4.04 -15.59
CA ALA A 13 4.46 5.12 -15.67
C ALA A 13 4.00 5.54 -14.27
N GLY A 14 3.73 4.57 -13.39
CA GLY A 14 3.36 4.83 -11.99
C GLY A 14 4.47 5.53 -11.21
N ARG A 15 5.71 5.06 -11.31
CA ARG A 15 6.84 5.72 -10.65
C ARG A 15 7.07 7.14 -11.17
N HIS A 16 6.87 7.36 -12.47
CA HIS A 16 7.03 8.69 -13.07
C HIS A 16 6.00 9.68 -12.53
N ILE A 17 4.71 9.34 -12.61
CA ILE A 17 3.64 10.24 -12.17
C ILE A 17 3.68 10.52 -10.66
N VAL A 18 4.07 9.52 -9.85
CA VAL A 18 4.28 9.72 -8.41
C VAL A 18 5.42 10.69 -8.17
N ARG A 19 6.58 10.52 -8.84
CA ARG A 19 7.72 11.44 -8.70
C ARG A 19 7.36 12.87 -9.08
N GLU A 20 6.50 13.05 -10.08
CA GLU A 20 6.08 14.36 -10.57
C GLU A 20 5.17 15.08 -9.58
N HIS A 21 4.13 14.42 -9.09
CA HIS A 21 3.10 15.06 -8.26
C HIS A 21 3.40 15.04 -6.76
N LEU A 22 4.13 14.04 -6.28
CA LEU A 22 4.33 13.81 -4.85
C LEU A 22 4.94 15.01 -4.11
N PRO A 23 5.99 15.71 -4.62
CA PRO A 23 6.59 16.84 -3.90
C PRO A 23 5.57 17.95 -3.63
N HIS A 24 4.75 18.29 -4.63
CA HIS A 24 3.71 19.31 -4.49
C HIS A 24 2.64 18.92 -3.47
N VAL A 25 2.18 17.65 -3.52
CA VAL A 25 1.17 17.15 -2.58
C VAL A 25 1.70 17.15 -1.15
N VAL A 26 2.93 16.69 -0.95
CA VAL A 26 3.59 16.67 0.37
C VAL A 26 3.74 18.06 0.96
N GLU A 27 4.22 19.03 0.17
CA GLU A 27 4.42 20.41 0.61
C GLU A 27 3.09 21.12 0.91
N THR A 28 2.14 21.05 -0.03
CA THR A 28 0.85 21.75 0.09
C THR A 28 0.03 21.26 1.28
N ASN A 29 0.10 19.97 1.57
CA ASN A 29 -0.68 19.36 2.65
C ASN A 29 0.13 19.16 3.94
N SER A 30 1.37 19.62 4.00
CA SER A 30 2.24 19.47 5.18
C SER A 30 2.24 18.01 5.67
N VAL A 31 2.55 17.07 4.78
CA VAL A 31 2.49 15.62 5.06
C VAL A 31 3.60 15.25 6.05
N ASP A 32 3.21 14.66 7.17
CA ASP A 32 4.13 14.19 8.22
C ASP A 32 4.60 12.75 7.97
N LEU A 33 3.71 11.88 7.48
CA LEU A 33 3.98 10.46 7.23
C LEU A 33 3.57 10.10 5.80
N LEU A 34 4.51 9.55 5.03
CA LEU A 34 4.30 9.08 3.67
C LEU A 34 4.47 7.56 3.60
N VAL A 35 3.44 6.85 3.16
CA VAL A 35 3.45 5.41 2.88
C VAL A 35 3.11 5.19 1.40
N ILE A 36 3.84 4.31 0.73
CA ILE A 36 3.64 4.01 -0.69
C ILE A 36 3.49 2.50 -0.87
N ASN A 37 2.43 2.06 -1.54
CA ASN A 37 2.35 0.67 -1.98
C ASN A 37 3.18 0.50 -3.26
N GLY A 38 4.28 -0.26 -3.14
CA GLY A 38 5.25 -0.47 -4.21
C GLY A 38 5.15 -1.84 -4.89
N GLU A 39 4.07 -2.59 -4.65
CA GLU A 39 3.93 -3.99 -5.09
C GLU A 39 4.20 -4.21 -6.58
N ASN A 40 3.72 -3.31 -7.43
CA ASN A 40 3.76 -3.44 -8.88
C ASN A 40 4.84 -2.56 -9.55
N ALA A 41 5.78 -2.02 -8.78
CA ALA A 41 6.77 -1.05 -9.26
C ALA A 41 7.70 -1.59 -10.35
N ALA A 42 8.00 -2.90 -10.36
CA ALA A 42 8.93 -3.54 -11.28
C ALA A 42 8.24 -4.09 -12.54
N GLY A 43 7.79 -3.19 -13.40
CA GLY A 43 7.15 -3.55 -14.67
C GLY A 43 5.76 -4.18 -14.50
N GLY A 44 5.07 -3.85 -13.43
CA GLY A 44 3.73 -4.31 -13.11
C GLY A 44 3.67 -5.51 -12.14
N PHE A 45 4.81 -6.09 -11.77
CA PHE A 45 4.86 -7.28 -10.90
C PHE A 45 6.10 -7.24 -10.00
N GLY A 46 5.88 -7.11 -8.70
CA GLY A 46 6.93 -7.09 -7.68
C GLY A 46 7.70 -5.77 -7.61
N ILE A 47 8.68 -5.75 -6.73
CA ILE A 47 9.60 -4.64 -6.49
C ILE A 47 11.03 -5.17 -6.41
N THR A 48 12.02 -4.41 -6.92
CA THR A 48 13.44 -4.72 -6.77
C THR A 48 14.08 -3.83 -5.70
N PRO A 49 15.26 -4.19 -5.14
CA PRO A 49 15.97 -3.32 -4.21
C PRO A 49 16.20 -1.91 -4.74
N SER A 50 16.63 -1.78 -6.00
CA SER A 50 16.88 -0.47 -6.62
C SER A 50 15.62 0.39 -6.73
N LEU A 51 14.45 -0.24 -6.99
CA LEU A 51 13.18 0.47 -7.04
C LEU A 51 12.64 0.81 -5.65
N ALA A 52 12.92 -0.02 -4.64
CA ALA A 52 12.62 0.32 -3.26
C ALA A 52 13.43 1.54 -2.81
N GLU A 53 14.73 1.58 -3.12
CA GLU A 53 15.57 2.76 -2.87
C GLU A 53 15.06 4.01 -3.60
N GLU A 54 14.67 3.88 -4.87
CA GLU A 54 14.06 4.98 -5.64
C GLU A 54 12.81 5.54 -4.94
N ILE A 55 11.94 4.67 -4.41
CA ILE A 55 10.72 5.08 -3.68
C ILE A 55 11.06 5.72 -2.33
N PHE A 56 12.06 5.20 -1.61
CA PHE A 56 12.53 5.85 -0.38
C PHE A 56 13.16 7.22 -0.64
N ASP A 57 13.86 7.38 -1.75
CA ASP A 57 14.45 8.66 -2.15
C ASP A 57 13.39 9.71 -2.57
N MET A 58 12.17 9.28 -2.92
CA MET A 58 11.00 10.16 -3.06
C MET A 58 10.44 10.63 -1.70
N GLY A 59 10.97 10.12 -0.57
CA GLY A 59 10.55 10.52 0.78
C GLY A 59 9.64 9.51 1.50
N ALA A 60 9.39 8.33 0.94
CA ALA A 60 8.59 7.31 1.62
C ALA A 60 9.21 6.93 2.97
N HIS A 61 8.38 6.85 4.01
CA HIS A 61 8.77 6.34 5.30
C HIS A 61 8.68 4.81 5.35
N VAL A 62 7.65 4.25 4.71
CA VAL A 62 7.40 2.81 4.63
C VAL A 62 6.86 2.47 3.24
N ILE A 63 7.25 1.32 2.72
CA ILE A 63 6.71 0.73 1.51
C ILE A 63 5.89 -0.50 1.90
N THR A 64 4.61 -0.54 1.52
CA THR A 64 3.78 -1.74 1.61
C THR A 64 3.75 -2.48 0.29
N THR A 65 3.36 -3.73 0.31
CA THR A 65 3.27 -4.59 -0.87
C THR A 65 2.05 -5.52 -0.79
N GLY A 66 2.04 -6.62 -1.53
CA GLY A 66 0.97 -7.61 -1.53
C GLY A 66 1.42 -8.95 -2.12
N ASN A 67 0.57 -9.58 -2.94
CA ASN A 67 0.82 -10.93 -3.44
C ASN A 67 1.95 -11.05 -4.48
N HIS A 68 2.39 -9.94 -5.08
CA HIS A 68 3.50 -9.93 -6.05
C HIS A 68 4.88 -9.65 -5.42
N ILE A 69 4.98 -9.50 -4.10
CA ILE A 69 6.25 -9.19 -3.43
C ILE A 69 7.39 -10.16 -3.80
N TRP A 70 7.06 -11.42 -4.09
CA TRP A 70 8.02 -12.46 -4.41
C TRP A 70 8.35 -12.62 -5.90
N ASP A 71 7.75 -11.81 -6.78
CA ASP A 71 7.98 -11.91 -8.24
C ASP A 71 9.37 -11.43 -8.67
N LYS A 72 10.06 -10.67 -7.81
CA LYS A 72 11.46 -10.28 -7.98
C LYS A 72 12.31 -10.89 -6.86
N ARG A 73 13.15 -11.84 -7.23
CA ARG A 73 13.89 -12.64 -6.26
C ARG A 73 14.90 -11.84 -5.44
N GLU A 74 15.42 -10.77 -6.02
CA GLU A 74 16.41 -9.89 -5.40
C GLU A 74 15.90 -9.19 -4.14
N ILE A 75 14.57 -9.02 -3.99
CA ILE A 75 13.98 -8.35 -2.83
C ILE A 75 14.15 -9.18 -1.54
N PHE A 76 14.31 -10.49 -1.64
CA PHE A 76 14.41 -11.39 -0.49
C PHE A 76 15.62 -11.04 0.39
N GLU A 77 16.78 -10.90 -0.23
CA GLU A 77 18.01 -10.53 0.50
C GLU A 77 17.88 -9.13 1.10
N TYR A 78 17.35 -8.19 0.32
CA TYR A 78 17.14 -6.81 0.75
C TYR A 78 16.27 -6.69 2.00
N MET A 79 15.20 -7.48 2.12
CA MET A 79 14.29 -7.47 3.26
C MET A 79 14.80 -8.24 4.47
N THR A 80 15.82 -9.08 4.33
CA THR A 80 16.33 -9.95 5.40
C THR A 80 17.66 -9.52 6.00
N VAL A 81 18.30 -8.50 5.44
CA VAL A 81 19.57 -7.96 5.97
C VAL A 81 19.35 -7.44 7.41
N PRO A 82 20.33 -7.69 8.33
CA PRO A 82 20.24 -7.17 9.69
C PRO A 82 20.03 -5.66 9.74
N ALA A 83 19.24 -5.18 10.70
CA ALA A 83 18.86 -3.77 10.82
C ALA A 83 20.06 -2.81 10.88
N GLU A 84 21.14 -3.26 11.53
CA GLU A 84 22.36 -2.50 11.69
C GLU A 84 23.07 -2.22 10.36
N SER A 85 22.82 -3.05 9.34
CA SER A 85 23.42 -2.91 8.02
C SER A 85 22.49 -2.27 7.00
N HIS A 86 21.17 -2.36 7.15
CA HIS A 86 20.24 -1.85 6.15
C HIS A 86 18.81 -1.62 6.69
N GLU A 87 18.60 -0.47 7.32
CA GLU A 87 17.30 -0.12 7.92
C GLU A 87 16.15 -0.05 6.90
N ARG A 88 16.42 0.45 5.68
CA ARG A 88 15.39 0.60 4.63
C ARG A 88 14.75 -0.73 4.26
N GLY A 89 15.50 -1.84 4.24
CA GLY A 89 14.96 -3.17 3.97
C GLY A 89 13.85 -3.61 4.95
N ARG A 90 13.93 -3.17 6.20
CA ARG A 90 12.89 -3.44 7.22
C ARG A 90 11.62 -2.63 7.01
N ARG A 91 11.69 -1.55 6.26
CA ARG A 91 10.57 -0.66 5.95
C ARG A 91 9.85 -1.03 4.65
N VAL A 92 10.28 -2.11 3.98
CA VAL A 92 9.51 -2.78 2.92
C VAL A 92 8.71 -3.91 3.58
N LEU A 93 7.39 -3.77 3.60
CA LEU A 93 6.50 -4.70 4.28
C LEU A 93 5.84 -5.66 3.30
N ARG A 94 5.93 -6.95 3.61
CA ARG A 94 5.09 -7.98 3.01
C ARG A 94 3.83 -8.19 3.85
N PRO A 95 2.79 -8.87 3.34
CA PRO A 95 1.65 -9.23 4.18
C PRO A 95 2.09 -10.03 5.43
N ALA A 96 1.68 -9.56 6.61
CA ALA A 96 2.09 -10.14 7.90
C ALA A 96 1.48 -11.52 8.14
N ASN A 97 0.35 -11.80 7.50
CA ASN A 97 -0.36 -13.07 7.60
C ASN A 97 0.12 -14.14 6.60
N TYR A 98 1.32 -14.00 6.05
CA TYR A 98 2.01 -15.08 5.36
C TYR A 98 2.55 -16.12 6.34
N ALA A 99 2.86 -17.31 5.84
CA ALA A 99 3.33 -18.44 6.65
C ALA A 99 4.55 -18.05 7.52
N VAL A 100 4.63 -18.69 8.69
CA VAL A 100 5.77 -18.53 9.59
C VAL A 100 7.08 -18.92 8.87
N GLY A 101 8.11 -18.09 9.03
CA GLY A 101 9.41 -18.27 8.36
C GLY A 101 9.51 -17.60 6.98
N THR A 102 8.44 -16.97 6.48
CA THR A 102 8.52 -16.14 5.28
C THR A 102 9.46 -14.96 5.52
N PRO A 103 10.40 -14.66 4.62
CA PRO A 103 11.35 -13.55 4.74
C PRO A 103 10.68 -12.18 4.94
N GLY A 104 11.39 -11.24 5.57
CA GLY A 104 10.93 -9.86 5.76
C GLY A 104 9.87 -9.70 6.86
N PHE A 105 9.33 -8.49 6.94
CA PHE A 105 8.46 -8.05 8.01
C PHE A 105 7.09 -7.63 7.46
N GLY A 106 6.04 -7.78 8.26
CA GLY A 106 4.68 -7.33 7.90
C GLY A 106 4.19 -6.15 8.74
N VAL A 107 5.05 -5.66 9.64
CA VAL A 107 4.80 -4.49 10.47
C VAL A 107 6.10 -3.71 10.66
N TYR A 108 5.99 -2.39 10.63
CA TYR A 108 7.05 -1.48 11.02
C TYR A 108 6.52 -0.48 12.04
N GLN A 109 7.29 -0.25 13.10
CA GLN A 109 7.06 0.82 14.06
C GLN A 109 8.23 1.79 14.00
N GLY A 110 7.92 3.07 13.86
CA GLY A 110 8.90 4.14 13.73
C GLY A 110 8.51 5.38 14.52
N GLU A 111 9.39 6.36 14.49
CA GLU A 111 9.20 7.67 15.09
C GLU A 111 9.55 8.75 14.07
N LEU A 112 8.69 9.76 13.96
CA LEU A 112 8.94 10.94 13.14
C LEU A 112 9.92 11.89 13.84
N PRO A 113 10.58 12.80 13.10
CA PRO A 113 11.45 13.82 13.71
C PRO A 113 10.77 14.69 14.77
N THR A 114 9.44 14.75 14.76
CA THR A 114 8.62 15.44 15.75
C THR A 114 8.47 14.69 17.07
N GLY A 115 8.97 13.44 17.17
CA GLY A 115 8.77 12.54 18.32
C GLY A 115 7.46 11.77 18.27
N GLN A 116 6.66 11.93 17.21
CA GLN A 116 5.41 11.17 17.04
C GLN A 116 5.70 9.75 16.59
N SER A 117 5.33 8.75 17.39
CA SER A 117 5.41 7.34 17.03
C SER A 117 4.27 6.92 16.10
N TYR A 118 4.59 6.04 15.15
CA TYR A 118 3.62 5.45 14.23
C TYR A 118 3.89 3.97 13.97
N ALA A 119 2.87 3.27 13.48
CA ALA A 119 3.01 1.90 12.98
C ALA A 119 2.31 1.76 11.63
N VAL A 120 2.89 0.95 10.76
CA VAL A 120 2.31 0.55 9.47
C VAL A 120 2.26 -0.96 9.42
N LEU A 121 1.08 -1.50 9.10
CA LEU A 121 0.82 -2.93 8.94
C LEU A 121 0.46 -3.19 7.48
N ASN A 122 0.86 -4.37 6.99
CA ASN A 122 0.42 -4.89 5.71
C ASN A 122 -0.23 -6.26 5.91
N LEU A 123 -1.44 -6.47 5.42
CA LEU A 123 -2.16 -7.75 5.46
C LEU A 123 -2.69 -8.11 4.07
N GLN A 124 -2.87 -9.41 3.82
CA GLN A 124 -3.50 -9.92 2.61
C GLN A 124 -4.86 -10.53 2.95
N GLY A 125 -5.85 -10.31 2.06
CA GLY A 125 -7.11 -11.02 2.08
C GLY A 125 -6.99 -12.48 1.66
N ARG A 126 -8.04 -13.26 1.90
CA ARG A 126 -8.09 -14.70 1.57
C ARG A 126 -9.02 -15.03 0.42
N VAL A 127 -10.07 -14.20 0.23
CA VAL A 127 -11.11 -14.50 -0.75
C VAL A 127 -10.59 -14.20 -2.15
N PHE A 128 -10.48 -15.23 -2.99
CA PHE A 128 -9.88 -15.21 -4.33
C PHE A 128 -8.39 -14.82 -4.36
N MET A 129 -7.70 -14.94 -3.24
CA MET A 129 -6.26 -14.68 -3.09
C MET A 129 -5.50 -15.97 -2.79
N SER A 130 -4.18 -15.93 -2.90
CA SER A 130 -3.32 -17.03 -2.44
C SER A 130 -3.53 -17.32 -0.96
N SER A 131 -3.38 -18.59 -0.56
CA SER A 131 -3.58 -19.01 0.83
C SER A 131 -2.65 -18.26 1.80
N CYS A 132 -3.23 -17.72 2.85
CA CYS A 132 -2.54 -17.07 3.97
C CYS A 132 -3.34 -17.26 5.26
N ASP A 133 -2.75 -16.88 6.39
CA ASP A 133 -3.44 -16.91 7.67
C ASP A 133 -4.56 -15.87 7.74
N ASP A 134 -5.43 -16.00 8.74
CA ASP A 134 -6.59 -15.12 8.95
C ASP A 134 -6.14 -13.66 9.22
N PRO A 135 -6.51 -12.69 8.36
CA PRO A 135 -6.09 -11.30 8.53
C PRO A 135 -6.69 -10.64 9.77
N PHE A 136 -7.91 -11.03 10.21
CA PHE A 136 -8.55 -10.47 11.40
C PHE A 136 -7.81 -10.88 12.67
N ARG A 137 -7.50 -12.17 12.80
CA ARG A 137 -6.72 -12.68 13.94
C ARG A 137 -5.29 -12.18 13.93
N LYS A 138 -4.68 -12.07 12.76
CA LYS A 138 -3.32 -11.51 12.64
C LYS A 138 -3.30 -10.02 13.01
N ALA A 139 -4.32 -9.25 12.65
CA ALA A 139 -4.46 -7.87 13.10
C ALA A 139 -4.51 -7.78 14.63
N ASP A 140 -5.32 -8.61 15.31
CA ASP A 140 -5.38 -8.65 16.78
C ASP A 140 -4.03 -8.97 17.43
N GLU A 141 -3.34 -9.98 16.89
CA GLU A 141 -2.01 -10.38 17.36
C GLU A 141 -1.02 -9.21 17.27
N LEU A 142 -0.96 -8.55 16.11
CA LEU A 142 -0.04 -7.44 15.88
C LEU A 142 -0.39 -6.22 16.74
N LEU A 143 -1.67 -5.86 16.82
CA LEU A 143 -2.12 -4.72 17.63
C LEU A 143 -1.81 -4.89 19.12
N SER A 144 -1.76 -6.12 19.62
CA SER A 144 -1.36 -6.38 21.02
C SER A 144 0.10 -6.03 21.33
N GLN A 145 0.94 -5.88 20.29
CA GLN A 145 2.37 -5.61 20.40
C GLN A 145 2.75 -4.18 19.98
N ILE A 146 1.78 -3.40 19.45
CA ILE A 146 2.00 -2.03 18.98
C ILE A 146 1.68 -1.06 20.10
N THR A 147 2.60 -0.14 20.37
CA THR A 147 2.45 0.92 21.36
C THR A 147 2.11 2.28 20.74
N ALA A 148 2.41 2.47 19.46
CA ALA A 148 2.08 3.68 18.72
C ALA A 148 0.56 3.92 18.68
N LYS A 149 0.15 5.20 18.71
CA LYS A 149 -1.27 5.59 18.59
C LYS A 149 -1.69 5.75 17.14
N VAL A 150 -0.79 6.22 16.29
CA VAL A 150 -1.02 6.36 14.85
C VAL A 150 -0.68 5.05 14.18
N ILE A 151 -1.70 4.34 13.68
CA ILE A 151 -1.56 2.99 13.12
C ILE A 151 -2.28 2.95 11.77
N LEU A 152 -1.54 2.62 10.69
CA LEU A 152 -2.10 2.40 9.37
C LEU A 152 -2.06 0.92 9.03
N LEU A 153 -3.12 0.45 8.38
CA LEU A 153 -3.18 -0.89 7.79
C LEU A 153 -3.44 -0.77 6.29
N ASP A 154 -2.52 -1.31 5.48
CA ASP A 154 -2.76 -1.64 4.07
C ASP A 154 -3.33 -3.07 4.00
N ILE A 155 -4.59 -3.18 3.58
CA ILE A 155 -5.24 -4.49 3.31
C ILE A 155 -5.26 -4.76 1.80
N HIS A 156 -4.33 -5.59 1.38
CA HIS A 156 -4.18 -6.02 -0.01
C HIS A 156 -5.10 -7.19 -0.31
N ALA A 157 -6.28 -6.92 -0.86
CA ALA A 157 -7.34 -7.93 -1.01
C ALA A 157 -8.21 -7.72 -2.26
N GLU A 158 -8.67 -8.83 -2.85
CA GLU A 158 -9.53 -8.82 -4.02
C GLU A 158 -10.94 -8.35 -3.68
N THR A 159 -11.57 -8.90 -2.62
CA THR A 159 -12.98 -8.67 -2.36
C THR A 159 -13.27 -7.46 -1.48
N THR A 160 -14.18 -6.61 -1.92
CA THR A 160 -14.64 -5.45 -1.16
C THR A 160 -15.26 -5.84 0.18
N SER A 161 -16.00 -6.97 0.24
CA SER A 161 -16.65 -7.42 1.47
C SER A 161 -15.66 -7.74 2.58
N GLU A 162 -14.52 -8.36 2.26
CA GLU A 162 -13.46 -8.65 3.23
C GLU A 162 -12.79 -7.36 3.73
N LYS A 163 -12.51 -6.42 2.82
CA LYS A 163 -11.96 -5.10 3.15
C LYS A 163 -12.90 -4.30 4.07
N VAL A 164 -14.19 -4.21 3.70
CA VAL A 164 -15.22 -3.50 4.50
C VAL A 164 -15.36 -4.15 5.87
N ALA A 165 -15.43 -5.49 5.94
CA ALA A 165 -15.54 -6.20 7.21
C ALA A 165 -14.34 -5.93 8.13
N LEU A 166 -13.12 -5.91 7.59
CA LEU A 166 -11.91 -5.60 8.36
C LEU A 166 -11.90 -4.13 8.82
N GLY A 167 -12.37 -3.20 7.98
CA GLY A 167 -12.55 -1.80 8.36
C GLY A 167 -13.46 -1.65 9.58
N TRP A 168 -14.64 -2.27 9.57
CA TRP A 168 -15.55 -2.27 10.71
C TRP A 168 -15.00 -2.99 11.95
N TYR A 169 -14.28 -4.10 11.75
CA TYR A 169 -13.68 -4.85 12.84
C TYR A 169 -12.60 -4.05 13.59
N LEU A 170 -11.90 -3.18 12.90
CA LEU A 170 -10.82 -2.36 13.43
C LEU A 170 -11.24 -0.93 13.76
N ASP A 171 -12.52 -0.57 13.56
CA ASP A 171 -13.01 0.79 13.81
C ASP A 171 -12.79 1.22 15.26
N GLY A 172 -12.14 2.37 15.42
CA GLY A 172 -11.74 2.95 16.71
C GLY A 172 -10.49 2.33 17.35
N ARG A 173 -9.89 1.33 16.70
CA ARG A 173 -8.68 0.64 17.20
C ARG A 173 -7.40 1.09 16.49
N ILE A 174 -7.54 1.59 15.26
CA ILE A 174 -6.43 2.10 14.43
C ILE A 174 -6.82 3.38 13.70
N THR A 175 -5.82 4.08 13.16
CA THR A 175 -6.04 5.35 12.45
C THR A 175 -6.69 5.14 11.08
N ALA A 176 -6.22 4.15 10.31
CA ALA A 176 -6.73 3.92 8.97
C ALA A 176 -6.67 2.45 8.54
N VAL A 177 -7.68 2.01 7.79
CA VAL A 177 -7.71 0.78 6.99
C VAL A 177 -7.85 1.17 5.53
N LEU A 178 -6.82 0.89 4.74
CA LEU A 178 -6.68 1.31 3.35
C LEU A 178 -6.59 0.08 2.46
N GLY A 179 -7.53 -0.07 1.54
CA GLY A 179 -7.54 -1.20 0.60
C GLY A 179 -6.68 -0.93 -0.63
N THR A 180 -6.05 -2.00 -1.14
CA THR A 180 -5.25 -2.05 -2.36
C THR A 180 -5.56 -3.31 -3.17
N HIS A 181 -4.87 -3.58 -4.25
CA HIS A 181 -4.94 -4.75 -5.12
C HIS A 181 -5.80 -4.63 -6.38
N THR A 182 -7.02 -4.11 -6.31
CA THR A 182 -7.90 -4.14 -7.48
C THR A 182 -7.53 -3.10 -8.54
N HIS A 183 -6.67 -2.14 -8.18
CA HIS A 183 -6.20 -1.04 -9.03
C HIS A 183 -7.27 -0.01 -9.40
N ILE A 184 -8.52 -0.24 -9.03
CA ILE A 184 -9.64 0.66 -9.33
C ILE A 184 -10.04 1.41 -8.06
N PRO A 185 -9.90 2.74 -8.01
CA PRO A 185 -10.26 3.51 -6.83
C PRO A 185 -11.76 3.43 -6.56
N THR A 186 -12.12 3.29 -5.27
CA THR A 186 -13.51 3.22 -4.85
C THR A 186 -14.00 4.54 -4.28
N ALA A 187 -15.30 4.80 -4.36
CA ALA A 187 -15.93 6.05 -3.96
C ALA A 187 -16.39 6.06 -2.48
N ASP A 188 -15.86 5.16 -1.65
CA ASP A 188 -16.34 4.93 -0.28
C ASP A 188 -15.39 5.47 0.82
N ALA A 189 -14.46 6.37 0.45
CA ALA A 189 -13.59 7.05 1.41
C ALA A 189 -14.40 7.75 2.50
N ARG A 190 -14.17 7.41 3.76
CA ARG A 190 -14.90 7.97 4.91
C ARG A 190 -14.18 7.75 6.22
N VAL A 191 -14.51 8.52 7.23
CA VAL A 191 -14.17 8.21 8.62
C VAL A 191 -15.32 7.41 9.23
N LEU A 192 -15.00 6.23 9.77
CA LEU A 192 -15.97 5.36 10.46
C LEU A 192 -16.32 5.95 11.85
N PRO A 193 -17.45 5.54 12.44
CA PRO A 193 -17.95 6.12 13.71
C PRO A 193 -16.96 6.07 14.87
N GLY A 194 -16.09 5.05 14.94
CA GLY A 194 -15.03 4.92 15.95
C GLY A 194 -13.81 5.81 15.71
N GLY A 195 -13.74 6.48 14.56
CA GLY A 195 -12.64 7.38 14.21
C GLY A 195 -11.53 6.73 13.38
N THR A 196 -11.81 5.62 12.69
CA THR A 196 -10.89 5.02 11.72
C THR A 196 -11.19 5.51 10.31
N ALA A 197 -10.20 6.04 9.61
CA ALA A 197 -10.32 6.36 8.19
C ALA A 197 -10.37 5.06 7.36
N TYR A 198 -11.22 5.01 6.34
CA TYR A 198 -11.44 3.81 5.55
C TYR A 198 -11.66 4.12 4.07
N ILE A 199 -11.09 3.29 3.20
CA ILE A 199 -11.41 3.19 1.77
C ILE A 199 -11.23 1.74 1.32
N SER A 200 -12.15 1.22 0.48
CA SER A 200 -12.06 -0.16 -0.04
C SER A 200 -10.91 -0.37 -1.01
N ASP A 201 -10.59 0.62 -1.86
CA ASP A 201 -9.39 0.59 -2.70
C ASP A 201 -8.94 2.01 -3.03
N VAL A 202 -7.66 2.27 -2.78
CA VAL A 202 -7.03 3.57 -3.08
C VAL A 202 -6.85 3.77 -4.58
N GLY A 203 -6.76 2.68 -5.32
CA GLY A 203 -6.51 2.66 -6.74
C GLY A 203 -5.02 2.64 -7.09
N MET A 204 -4.74 2.37 -8.35
CA MET A 204 -3.40 2.28 -8.92
C MET A 204 -2.81 3.67 -9.19
N SER A 205 -1.55 3.88 -8.81
CA SER A 205 -0.72 4.95 -9.36
C SER A 205 -0.02 4.40 -10.60
N GLY A 206 -0.55 4.69 -11.78
CA GLY A 206 -0.09 4.06 -13.01
C GLY A 206 -0.90 4.44 -14.24
N PRO A 207 -0.75 3.70 -15.36
CA PRO A 207 -1.40 4.01 -16.62
C PRO A 207 -2.89 3.67 -16.59
N TYR A 208 -3.75 4.63 -16.94
CA TYR A 208 -5.21 4.45 -16.94
C TYR A 208 -5.77 4.06 -18.31
N ASP A 209 -5.07 4.36 -19.42
CA ASP A 209 -5.39 3.80 -20.74
C ASP A 209 -4.87 2.35 -20.82
N SER A 210 -5.49 1.47 -20.03
CA SER A 210 -5.04 0.10 -19.78
C SER A 210 -6.16 -0.76 -19.20
N VAL A 211 -5.93 -2.05 -19.07
CA VAL A 211 -6.75 -2.90 -18.20
C VAL A 211 -5.95 -3.12 -16.90
N ILE A 212 -6.30 -2.37 -15.88
CA ILE A 212 -5.65 -2.38 -14.55
C ILE A 212 -4.11 -2.32 -14.61
N GLY A 213 -3.57 -1.51 -15.54
CA GLY A 213 -2.14 -1.30 -15.71
C GLY A 213 -1.50 -2.07 -16.86
N VAL A 214 -2.16 -3.09 -17.40
CA VAL A 214 -1.66 -3.93 -18.50
C VAL A 214 -2.18 -3.45 -19.85
N GLU A 215 -1.36 -3.58 -20.89
CA GLU A 215 -1.74 -3.27 -22.28
C GLU A 215 -3.07 -3.93 -22.66
N THR A 216 -4.01 -3.09 -23.13
CA THR A 216 -5.42 -3.48 -23.37
C THR A 216 -5.56 -4.64 -24.34
N GLU A 217 -4.82 -4.64 -25.46
CA GLU A 217 -4.91 -5.68 -26.46
C GLU A 217 -4.49 -7.06 -25.94
N LEU A 218 -3.46 -7.11 -25.09
CA LEU A 218 -2.98 -8.36 -24.48
C LEU A 218 -4.03 -8.98 -23.55
N VAL A 219 -4.70 -8.14 -22.75
CA VAL A 219 -5.74 -8.58 -21.84
C VAL A 219 -6.99 -9.02 -22.59
N LEU A 220 -7.44 -8.22 -23.59
CA LEU A 220 -8.59 -8.57 -24.43
C LEU A 220 -8.37 -9.89 -25.17
N ASN A 221 -7.19 -10.10 -25.74
CA ASN A 221 -6.87 -11.38 -26.40
C ASN A 221 -7.01 -12.56 -25.44
N ARG A 222 -6.51 -12.42 -24.20
CA ARG A 222 -6.65 -13.47 -23.17
C ARG A 222 -8.11 -13.75 -22.82
N PHE A 223 -8.94 -12.71 -22.63
CA PHE A 223 -10.36 -12.89 -22.31
C PHE A 223 -11.16 -13.50 -23.46
N LEU A 224 -10.87 -13.11 -24.71
CA LEU A 224 -11.59 -13.58 -25.89
C LEU A 224 -11.19 -15.01 -26.29
N THR A 225 -9.94 -15.41 -26.08
CA THR A 225 -9.41 -16.68 -26.57
C THR A 225 -9.13 -17.71 -25.47
N GLY A 226 -9.01 -17.29 -24.22
CA GLY A 226 -8.56 -18.14 -23.12
C GLY A 226 -7.06 -18.49 -23.17
N MET A 227 -6.32 -18.01 -24.17
CA MET A 227 -4.91 -18.36 -24.36
C MET A 227 -4.01 -17.53 -23.41
N PRO A 228 -3.05 -18.19 -22.76
CA PRO A 228 -2.06 -17.46 -21.93
C PRO A 228 -1.17 -16.60 -22.81
N GLY A 229 -0.82 -15.43 -22.30
CA GLY A 229 0.09 -14.48 -22.95
C GLY A 229 0.95 -13.76 -21.93
N LYS A 230 2.08 -13.21 -22.36
CA LYS A 230 2.90 -12.34 -21.51
C LYS A 230 2.19 -10.98 -21.39
N PHE A 231 1.99 -10.53 -20.16
CA PHE A 231 1.50 -9.20 -19.88
C PHE A 231 2.64 -8.17 -19.93
N GLU A 232 2.34 -7.01 -20.47
CA GLU A 232 3.23 -5.85 -20.54
C GLU A 232 2.54 -4.64 -19.92
N ALA A 233 3.30 -3.85 -19.16
CA ALA A 233 2.77 -2.64 -18.55
C ALA A 233 2.45 -1.58 -19.61
N ALA A 234 1.24 -1.05 -19.58
CA ALA A 234 0.84 0.08 -20.39
C ALA A 234 1.54 1.38 -19.95
N LYS A 235 1.37 2.46 -20.72
CA LYS A 235 2.03 3.75 -20.45
C LYS A 235 1.10 4.96 -20.53
N GLY A 236 -0.05 4.81 -21.20
CA GLY A 236 -0.94 5.92 -21.53
C GLY A 236 -1.69 6.47 -20.33
N ASN A 237 -1.90 7.80 -20.30
CA ASN A 237 -2.72 8.51 -19.32
C ASN A 237 -2.38 8.16 -17.85
N PRO A 238 -1.11 8.37 -17.40
CA PRO A 238 -0.71 8.03 -16.06
C PRO A 238 -1.42 8.91 -15.03
N LYS A 239 -1.84 8.31 -13.91
CA LYS A 239 -2.42 9.02 -12.77
C LYS A 239 -1.80 8.55 -11.47
N MET A 240 -1.63 9.47 -10.52
CA MET A 240 -1.28 9.16 -9.14
C MET A 240 -2.57 9.04 -8.33
N CYS A 241 -2.83 7.90 -7.73
CA CYS A 241 -3.90 7.71 -6.77
C CYS A 241 -3.34 7.64 -5.35
N ALA A 242 -3.94 8.42 -4.45
CA ALA A 242 -3.53 8.49 -3.07
C ALA A 242 -4.71 8.84 -2.15
N VAL A 243 -4.54 8.67 -0.86
CA VAL A 243 -5.44 9.24 0.15
C VAL A 243 -4.66 10.10 1.11
N LEU A 244 -5.22 11.28 1.40
CA LEU A 244 -4.76 12.20 2.43
C LEU A 244 -5.63 12.02 3.67
N ILE A 245 -5.00 11.75 4.82
CA ILE A 245 -5.68 11.47 6.08
C ILE A 245 -5.23 12.48 7.12
N GLY A 246 -6.18 13.18 7.74
CA GLY A 246 -5.95 13.98 8.93
C GLY A 246 -6.29 13.20 10.19
N CYS A 247 -5.37 13.16 11.15
CA CYS A 247 -5.60 12.51 12.44
C CYS A 247 -5.04 13.28 13.63
N ASP A 248 -5.56 12.99 14.80
CA ASP A 248 -5.00 13.43 16.08
C ASP A 248 -3.83 12.50 16.45
N GLY A 249 -2.61 13.01 16.51
CA GLY A 249 -1.42 12.23 16.82
C GLY A 249 -1.40 11.63 18.23
N ALA A 250 -2.08 12.25 19.20
CA ALA A 250 -2.11 11.77 20.58
C ALA A 250 -3.07 10.59 20.78
N THR A 251 -4.18 10.57 20.02
CA THR A 251 -5.21 9.53 20.14
C THR A 251 -5.17 8.52 19.00
N GLY A 252 -4.58 8.88 17.85
CA GLY A 252 -4.61 8.11 16.61
C GLY A 252 -5.95 8.18 15.86
N ARG A 253 -6.93 8.96 16.33
CA ARG A 253 -8.23 9.07 15.67
C ARG A 253 -8.15 9.92 14.41
N ALA A 254 -8.62 9.37 13.31
CA ALA A 254 -8.79 10.14 12.08
C ALA A 254 -10.02 11.07 12.18
N HIS A 255 -9.91 12.25 11.57
CA HIS A 255 -11.00 13.22 11.45
C HIS A 255 -11.32 13.55 9.99
N SER A 256 -10.45 13.19 9.05
CA SER A 256 -10.67 13.36 7.61
C SER A 256 -9.97 12.27 6.82
N ILE A 257 -10.52 11.98 5.65
CA ILE A 257 -9.89 11.22 4.57
C ILE A 257 -10.37 11.80 3.25
N GLU A 258 -9.44 12.09 2.36
CA GLU A 258 -9.71 12.60 1.02
C GLU A 258 -8.97 11.74 0.00
N HIS A 259 -9.68 11.28 -1.03
CA HIS A 259 -9.07 10.55 -2.15
C HIS A 259 -8.59 11.55 -3.20
N LEU A 260 -7.34 11.41 -3.60
CA LEU A 260 -6.67 12.22 -4.61
C LEU A 260 -6.42 11.36 -5.86
N MET A 261 -6.76 11.90 -7.02
CA MET A 261 -6.44 11.32 -8.32
C MET A 261 -5.88 12.42 -9.21
N LEU A 262 -4.57 12.40 -9.37
CA LEU A 262 -3.82 13.45 -10.09
C LEU A 262 -3.23 12.86 -11.37
N GLY A 263 -3.31 13.60 -12.47
CA GLY A 263 -2.77 13.21 -13.77
C GLY A 263 -2.36 14.43 -14.57
N GLU A 264 -1.77 14.20 -15.75
CA GLU A 264 -1.42 15.25 -16.70
C GLU A 264 -2.64 16.06 -17.16
#